data_b112ca94442a0e34a54c8e728137cc21
#
_entry.id   b112ca94442a0e34a54c8e728137cc21
#
_cell.length_a   1.000
_cell.length_b   1.000
_cell.length_c   1.000
_cell.angle_alpha   90.00
_cell.angle_beta   90.00
_cell.angle_gamma   90.00
#
_symmetry.space_group_name_H-M   'P 1'
#
loop_
_entity.id
_entity.type
_entity.pdbx_description
1 polymer ?
#
loop_
_entity_poly.entity_id
_entity_poly.type
_entity_poly.pdbx_seq_one_letter_code
_entity_poly.pdbx_strand_id
1 'polypeptide(L)'
;MNNMKRIFILLLITTLWGVQDNISAQQLQKENNTPEVQGIIKDITGNPIIGATVIAKNQPGLGVTSDMDGKFKIKVGEYDILVISYIGYTTQEIPVIKIKNKKEAIVTLQEDNQTIDEVVVTASGHQQKKTLTGAYTTVDIAQLTAPSSNITNSLAGVVPGIIAVQSSGEPGEDMSEFWIRGISTFGANQGALVLVDGVERSFNEIQIEDIESFSVLKDASATAIYGQRGANGVVLVTTKQGVAGKVKINAKVLAGLDARGPMPEYADAFTYASLANEARIGRYESPHYTREELDIIQNNLDPDLFPNVNWRDLMLKKVSPKYIANINLSGGGTNVTYYVSLGYNSQAGIYKSKSVENKYNTNTTYERFNYRANVNMNVTKTTLVKVGIGGYLINRTQPGSSTDDIWGSFSRLTPLSIPRKYSTGEEPSVDGVKTPEYYMTKTGYKTIWQNKMETNIRLEQDLDFITQGLKFVGTFAFDTYNENEIKRIKTPELWEAEKY
;
A
#
# COMPACT_ATOMS: atom_id res chain seq x y z
N MET A 1 20.97 -14.21 7.27
CA MET A 1 20.17 -12.99 7.30
C MET A 1 20.92 -11.73 6.88
N ASN A 2 22.15 -11.50 7.33
CA ASN A 2 22.96 -10.35 6.86
C ASN A 2 23.37 -10.43 5.37
N ASN A 3 23.50 -11.60 4.80
CA ASN A 3 23.95 -11.77 3.41
C ASN A 3 22.86 -11.43 2.38
N MET A 4 21.59 -11.67 2.68
CA MET A 4 20.48 -11.35 1.77
C MET A 4 20.23 -9.84 1.68
N LYS A 5 20.35 -9.12 2.81
CA LYS A 5 20.31 -7.63 2.83
C LYS A 5 21.48 -7.02 2.03
N ARG A 6 22.66 -7.63 2.11
CA ARG A 6 23.85 -7.21 1.33
C ARG A 6 23.70 -7.47 -0.17
N ILE A 7 23.10 -8.59 -0.55
CA ILE A 7 22.85 -8.93 -1.97
C ILE A 7 21.81 -7.98 -2.58
N PHE A 8 20.77 -7.62 -1.84
CA PHE A 8 19.74 -6.69 -2.33
C PHE A 8 20.29 -5.26 -2.48
N ILE A 9 21.10 -4.80 -1.54
CA ILE A 9 21.78 -3.49 -1.62
C ILE A 9 22.84 -3.49 -2.74
N LEU A 10 23.57 -4.59 -2.92
CA LEU A 10 24.56 -4.71 -4.01
C LEU A 10 23.89 -4.75 -5.39
N LEU A 11 22.76 -5.44 -5.55
CA LEU A 11 21.98 -5.45 -6.80
C LEU A 11 21.43 -4.05 -7.13
N LEU A 12 21.01 -3.28 -6.12
CA LEU A 12 20.57 -1.89 -6.32
C LEU A 12 21.73 -0.96 -6.72
N ILE A 13 22.92 -1.16 -6.17
CA ILE A 13 24.10 -0.35 -6.45
C ILE A 13 24.72 -0.70 -7.82
N THR A 14 24.71 -1.98 -8.22
CA THR A 14 25.27 -2.39 -9.51
C THR A 14 24.40 -1.98 -10.70
N THR A 15 23.09 -1.82 -10.51
CA THR A 15 22.20 -1.29 -11.56
C THR A 15 22.34 0.23 -11.75
N LEU A 16 22.82 0.95 -10.73
CA LEU A 16 23.07 2.41 -10.81
C LEU A 16 24.43 2.78 -11.42
N TRP A 17 25.39 1.86 -11.47
CA TRP A 17 26.73 2.14 -12.01
C TRP A 17 26.97 1.67 -13.46
N GLY A 18 26.01 0.98 -14.07
CA GLY A 18 26.11 0.42 -15.43
C GLY A 18 25.68 1.33 -16.58
N VAL A 19 25.26 2.58 -16.32
CA VAL A 19 24.77 3.49 -17.37
C VAL A 19 25.59 4.77 -17.41
N GLN A 20 26.88 4.63 -17.66
CA GLN A 20 27.73 5.73 -18.17
C GLN A 20 28.57 5.20 -19.33
N ASP A 21 27.98 5.17 -20.52
CA ASP A 21 28.77 5.16 -21.75
C ASP A 21 28.08 6.01 -22.83
N ASN A 22 28.73 7.15 -23.04
CA ASN A 22 28.92 7.86 -24.30
C ASN A 22 27.84 7.88 -25.36
N ILE A 23 27.04 8.94 -25.36
CA ILE A 23 26.45 9.45 -26.60
C ILE A 23 27.19 10.76 -26.97
N SER A 24 28.24 10.62 -27.78
CA SER A 24 28.82 11.74 -28.54
C SER A 24 27.86 11.99 -29.72
N ALA A 25 26.97 12.96 -29.61
CA ALA A 25 26.22 13.47 -30.72
C ALA A 25 27.09 14.36 -31.56
N GLN A 26 27.55 13.87 -32.70
CA GLN A 26 28.09 14.72 -33.77
C GLN A 26 26.93 15.54 -34.35
N GLN A 27 26.90 16.83 -34.08
CA GLN A 27 26.06 17.80 -34.76
C GLN A 27 26.57 17.97 -36.20
N LEU A 28 25.86 17.38 -37.14
CA LEU A 28 25.90 17.82 -38.54
C LEU A 28 24.96 19.01 -38.66
N GLN A 29 25.52 20.22 -38.57
CA GLN A 29 24.82 21.43 -39.00
C GLN A 29 24.64 21.36 -40.55
N LYS A 30 23.42 21.04 -40.96
CA LYS A 30 22.92 21.31 -42.30
C LYS A 30 22.02 22.55 -42.17
N GLU A 31 22.51 23.70 -42.59
CA GLU A 31 21.66 24.88 -42.83
C GLU A 31 20.63 24.54 -43.87
N ASN A 32 19.47 24.09 -43.41
CA ASN A 32 18.27 24.00 -44.26
C ASN A 32 17.47 25.27 -44.02
N ASN A 33 17.23 26.00 -45.10
CA ASN A 33 16.34 27.13 -45.21
C ASN A 33 14.87 26.60 -44.98
N THR A 34 14.55 26.25 -43.74
CA THR A 34 13.23 25.73 -43.37
C THR A 34 12.27 26.91 -43.23
N PRO A 35 11.14 26.91 -43.93
CA PRO A 35 10.16 28.00 -43.86
C PRO A 35 9.62 28.11 -42.42
N GLU A 36 9.47 29.35 -41.95
CA GLU A 36 8.82 29.66 -40.69
C GLU A 36 7.31 29.73 -40.92
N VAL A 37 6.56 28.92 -40.19
CA VAL A 37 5.10 28.88 -40.22
C VAL A 37 4.57 29.59 -38.97
N GLN A 38 3.62 30.51 -39.18
CA GLN A 38 2.96 31.25 -38.10
C GLN A 38 1.45 31.03 -38.18
N GLY A 39 0.80 30.95 -37.02
CA GLY A 39 -0.65 30.81 -36.94
C GLY A 39 -1.24 31.17 -35.59
N ILE A 40 -2.58 31.24 -35.55
CA ILE A 40 -3.35 31.44 -34.33
C ILE A 40 -4.24 30.23 -34.12
N ILE A 41 -4.24 29.70 -32.91
CA ILE A 41 -5.10 28.60 -32.47
C ILE A 41 -6.28 29.19 -31.72
N LYS A 42 -7.51 28.87 -32.17
CA LYS A 42 -8.76 29.35 -31.58
C LYS A 42 -9.71 28.20 -31.28
N ASP A 43 -10.64 28.42 -30.38
CA ASP A 43 -11.81 27.54 -30.20
C ASP A 43 -12.91 27.82 -31.25
N ILE A 44 -13.99 27.06 -31.21
CA ILE A 44 -15.15 27.24 -32.09
C ILE A 44 -15.89 28.57 -31.86
N THR A 45 -15.70 29.20 -30.70
CA THR A 45 -16.29 30.49 -30.35
C THR A 45 -15.41 31.67 -30.75
N GLY A 46 -14.19 31.39 -31.25
CA GLY A 46 -13.23 32.39 -31.73
C GLY A 46 -12.24 32.89 -30.65
N ASN A 47 -12.27 32.35 -29.45
CA ASN A 47 -11.32 32.71 -28.38
C ASN A 47 -9.95 32.04 -28.63
N PRO A 48 -8.83 32.75 -28.34
CA PRO A 48 -7.50 32.15 -28.47
C PRO A 48 -7.26 31.05 -27.44
N ILE A 49 -6.66 29.94 -27.88
CA ILE A 49 -6.25 28.84 -26.99
C ILE A 49 -4.79 29.04 -26.59
N ILE A 50 -4.55 29.28 -25.31
CA ILE A 50 -3.24 29.52 -24.71
C ILE A 50 -2.61 28.21 -24.32
N GLY A 51 -1.32 27.98 -24.64
CA GLY A 51 -0.59 26.77 -24.23
C GLY A 51 -0.88 25.52 -25.06
N ALA A 52 -1.57 25.65 -26.21
CA ALA A 52 -1.75 24.54 -27.13
C ALA A 52 -0.39 24.08 -27.69
N THR A 53 -0.17 22.80 -27.76
CA THR A 53 1.10 22.20 -28.22
C THR A 53 1.05 21.99 -29.74
N VAL A 54 2.08 22.46 -30.44
CA VAL A 54 2.26 22.34 -31.90
C VAL A 54 3.55 21.55 -32.14
N ILE A 55 3.47 20.35 -32.68
CA ILE A 55 4.62 19.45 -32.90
C ILE A 55 4.73 19.11 -34.39
N ALA A 56 5.94 19.06 -34.92
CA ALA A 56 6.21 18.53 -36.24
C ALA A 56 6.20 16.99 -36.22
N LYS A 57 5.28 16.35 -36.97
CA LYS A 57 5.05 14.89 -36.91
C LYS A 57 6.29 14.08 -37.31
N ASN A 58 7.02 14.58 -38.34
CA ASN A 58 8.20 13.88 -38.88
C ASN A 58 9.52 14.27 -38.18
N GLN A 59 9.46 15.21 -37.23
CA GLN A 59 10.63 15.66 -36.46
C GLN A 59 10.33 15.58 -34.93
N PRO A 60 10.39 14.39 -34.33
CA PRO A 60 10.13 14.22 -32.91
C PRO A 60 11.12 15.05 -32.08
N GLY A 61 10.61 16.00 -31.32
CA GLY A 61 11.42 16.94 -30.52
C GLY A 61 11.38 18.39 -30.99
N LEU A 62 10.84 18.66 -32.18
CA LEU A 62 10.55 20.01 -32.67
C LEU A 62 9.09 20.36 -32.36
N GLY A 63 8.87 21.20 -31.34
CA GLY A 63 7.53 21.64 -30.93
C GLY A 63 7.59 22.99 -30.26
N VAL A 64 6.48 23.72 -30.33
CA VAL A 64 6.26 25.01 -29.65
C VAL A 64 4.89 25.02 -29.00
N THR A 65 4.66 25.97 -28.09
CA THR A 65 3.34 26.22 -27.48
C THR A 65 2.80 27.54 -27.92
N SER A 66 1.47 27.67 -28.00
CA SER A 66 0.81 28.94 -28.30
C SER A 66 0.92 29.93 -27.13
N ASP A 67 1.07 31.21 -27.46
CA ASP A 67 1.15 32.33 -26.51
C ASP A 67 -0.22 32.78 -25.96
N MET A 68 -0.25 33.91 -25.24
CA MET A 68 -1.48 34.47 -24.65
C MET A 68 -2.52 34.90 -25.68
N ASP A 69 -2.13 35.18 -26.91
CA ASP A 69 -3.00 35.51 -28.04
C ASP A 69 -3.34 34.26 -28.90
N GLY A 70 -2.95 33.04 -28.45
CA GLY A 70 -3.09 31.82 -29.21
C GLY A 70 -2.13 31.65 -30.36
N LYS A 71 -1.11 32.56 -30.51
CA LYS A 71 -0.18 32.56 -31.65
C LYS A 71 0.95 31.57 -31.42
N PHE A 72 1.36 30.93 -32.53
CA PHE A 72 2.54 30.05 -32.53
C PHE A 72 3.43 30.38 -33.75
N LYS A 73 4.73 30.10 -33.62
CA LYS A 73 5.74 30.17 -34.67
C LYS A 73 6.63 28.94 -34.60
N ILE A 74 6.74 28.23 -35.71
CA ILE A 74 7.56 27.01 -35.79
C ILE A 74 8.29 26.94 -37.15
N LYS A 75 9.56 26.54 -37.14
CA LYS A 75 10.36 26.29 -38.34
C LYS A 75 10.29 24.83 -38.71
N VAL A 76 9.63 24.47 -39.78
CA VAL A 76 9.37 23.08 -40.16
C VAL A 76 9.53 22.90 -41.69
N GLY A 77 9.83 21.68 -42.09
CA GLY A 77 9.94 21.32 -43.52
C GLY A 77 8.60 21.52 -44.26
N GLU A 78 8.68 21.90 -45.53
CA GLU A 78 7.53 22.20 -46.39
C GLU A 78 6.51 21.03 -46.50
N TYR A 79 7.00 19.79 -46.43
CA TYR A 79 6.17 18.57 -46.55
C TYR A 79 5.85 17.93 -45.19
N ASP A 80 6.13 18.65 -44.08
CA ASP A 80 5.82 18.15 -42.73
C ASP A 80 4.33 18.33 -42.41
N ILE A 81 3.91 17.68 -41.31
CA ILE A 81 2.56 17.76 -40.78
C ILE A 81 2.66 18.33 -39.38
N LEU A 82 1.97 19.42 -39.09
CA LEU A 82 1.82 19.94 -37.76
C LEU A 82 0.72 19.21 -37.02
N VAL A 83 1.03 18.64 -35.90
CA VAL A 83 0.09 18.03 -34.93
C VAL A 83 -0.17 19.06 -33.84
N ILE A 84 -1.41 19.54 -33.77
CA ILE A 84 -1.84 20.57 -32.84
C ILE A 84 -2.78 19.93 -31.84
N SER A 85 -2.42 19.97 -30.56
CA SER A 85 -3.18 19.36 -29.48
C SER A 85 -3.29 20.28 -28.26
N TYR A 86 -4.43 20.20 -27.59
CA TYR A 86 -4.69 20.86 -26.31
C TYR A 86 -5.63 20.02 -25.47
N ILE A 87 -5.48 20.09 -24.13
CA ILE A 87 -6.31 19.30 -23.21
C ILE A 87 -7.78 19.70 -23.34
N GLY A 88 -8.66 18.72 -23.59
CA GLY A 88 -10.11 18.97 -23.83
C GLY A 88 -10.48 19.33 -25.26
N TYR A 89 -9.54 19.24 -26.21
CA TYR A 89 -9.78 19.51 -27.63
C TYR A 89 -9.32 18.36 -28.52
N THR A 90 -10.03 18.14 -29.64
CA THR A 90 -9.66 17.13 -30.62
C THR A 90 -8.35 17.52 -31.33
N THR A 91 -7.37 16.62 -31.31
CA THR A 91 -6.09 16.82 -31.99
C THR A 91 -6.27 17.00 -33.48
N GLN A 92 -5.67 18.05 -34.06
CA GLN A 92 -5.71 18.30 -35.51
C GLN A 92 -4.35 18.10 -36.16
N GLU A 93 -4.33 17.45 -37.33
CA GLU A 93 -3.15 17.31 -38.19
C GLU A 93 -3.28 18.22 -39.42
N ILE A 94 -2.33 19.14 -39.59
CA ILE A 94 -2.36 20.11 -40.66
C ILE A 94 -1.07 20.01 -41.51
N PRO A 95 -1.14 19.61 -42.77
CA PRO A 95 0.03 19.64 -43.66
C PRO A 95 0.56 21.07 -43.83
N VAL A 96 1.87 21.26 -43.61
CA VAL A 96 2.53 22.57 -43.72
C VAL A 96 2.31 23.22 -45.08
N ILE A 97 2.25 22.46 -46.16
CA ILE A 97 2.01 22.93 -47.54
C ILE A 97 0.70 23.70 -47.68
N LYS A 98 -0.32 23.42 -46.82
CA LYS A 98 -1.62 24.13 -46.87
C LYS A 98 -1.58 25.48 -46.18
N ILE A 99 -0.58 25.73 -45.33
CA ILE A 99 -0.50 26.92 -44.47
C ILE A 99 0.74 27.79 -44.71
N LYS A 100 1.78 27.27 -45.35
CA LYS A 100 3.07 27.97 -45.55
C LYS A 100 2.97 29.31 -46.29
N ASN A 101 1.97 29.49 -47.15
CA ASN A 101 1.77 30.72 -47.90
C ASN A 101 0.80 31.71 -47.27
N LYS A 102 0.27 31.40 -46.07
CA LYS A 102 -0.63 32.30 -45.36
C LYS A 102 0.19 33.18 -44.39
N LYS A 103 -0.05 34.49 -44.41
CA LYS A 103 0.59 35.41 -43.46
C LYS A 103 0.37 35.02 -42.02
N GLU A 104 -0.78 34.41 -41.72
CA GLU A 104 -1.17 33.89 -40.42
C GLU A 104 -2.23 32.78 -40.64
N ALA A 105 -1.91 31.55 -40.24
CA ALA A 105 -2.84 30.42 -40.39
C ALA A 105 -3.77 30.38 -39.17
N ILE A 106 -5.09 30.43 -39.39
CA ILE A 106 -6.07 30.25 -38.32
C ILE A 106 -6.38 28.76 -38.22
N VAL A 107 -6.15 28.20 -37.01
CA VAL A 107 -6.48 26.81 -36.67
C VAL A 107 -7.58 26.82 -35.62
N THR A 108 -8.73 26.25 -35.95
CA THR A 108 -9.86 26.15 -35.01
C THR A 108 -9.90 24.73 -34.44
N LEU A 109 -9.63 24.58 -33.16
CA LEU A 109 -9.79 23.31 -32.46
C LEU A 109 -11.26 23.14 -32.03
N GLN A 110 -11.78 21.95 -32.22
CA GLN A 110 -13.10 21.56 -31.71
C GLN A 110 -12.91 20.99 -30.31
N GLU A 111 -13.79 21.38 -29.39
CA GLU A 111 -13.83 20.75 -28.07
C GLU A 111 -14.02 19.25 -28.25
N ASP A 112 -13.18 18.48 -27.60
CA ASP A 112 -13.36 17.04 -27.53
C ASP A 112 -14.49 16.76 -26.52
N ASN A 113 -15.72 16.78 -27.02
CA ASN A 113 -16.91 16.36 -26.28
C ASN A 113 -16.95 14.84 -26.09
N GLN A 114 -15.89 14.13 -26.41
CA GLN A 114 -15.69 12.82 -25.82
C GLN A 114 -15.42 13.05 -24.34
N THR A 115 -16.49 13.12 -23.53
CA THR A 115 -16.42 12.65 -22.16
C THR A 115 -15.54 11.41 -22.23
N ILE A 116 -14.38 11.43 -21.58
CA ILE A 116 -13.60 10.22 -21.34
C ILE A 116 -14.62 9.25 -20.79
N ASP A 117 -15.11 8.35 -21.63
CA ASP A 117 -16.07 7.34 -21.22
C ASP A 117 -15.34 6.56 -20.14
N GLU A 118 -15.70 6.83 -18.89
CA GLU A 118 -15.11 6.17 -17.74
C GLU A 118 -15.34 4.66 -17.94
N VAL A 119 -14.26 3.99 -18.31
CA VAL A 119 -14.25 2.57 -18.60
C VAL A 119 -14.08 1.85 -17.29
N VAL A 120 -15.06 1.04 -16.94
CA VAL A 120 -15.03 0.22 -15.72
C VAL A 120 -14.62 -1.18 -16.08
N VAL A 121 -13.72 -1.73 -15.33
CA VAL A 121 -13.36 -3.16 -15.41
C VAL A 121 -14.49 -3.97 -14.79
N THR A 122 -15.11 -4.82 -15.57
CA THR A 122 -16.13 -5.77 -15.13
C THR A 122 -15.66 -7.19 -15.36
N ALA A 123 -16.40 -8.18 -14.89
CA ALA A 123 -16.07 -9.59 -15.15
C ALA A 123 -16.07 -9.96 -16.65
N SER A 124 -16.84 -9.25 -17.46
CA SER A 124 -16.89 -9.42 -18.90
C SER A 124 -15.83 -8.57 -19.66
N GLY A 125 -14.91 -7.92 -18.93
CA GLY A 125 -13.88 -7.05 -19.49
C GLY A 125 -14.14 -5.56 -19.28
N HIS A 126 -13.55 -4.73 -20.12
CA HIS A 126 -13.76 -3.27 -20.07
C HIS A 126 -15.14 -2.91 -20.64
N GLN A 127 -15.99 -2.29 -19.84
CA GLN A 127 -17.30 -1.78 -20.25
C GLN A 127 -17.40 -0.27 -19.97
N GLN A 128 -18.13 0.44 -20.83
CA GLN A 128 -18.40 1.85 -20.63
C GLN A 128 -19.36 2.03 -19.43
N LYS A 129 -19.07 2.99 -18.56
CA LYS A 129 -19.89 3.30 -17.39
C LYS A 129 -21.37 3.49 -17.72
N LYS A 130 -21.67 4.07 -18.86
CA LYS A 130 -23.03 4.31 -19.36
C LYS A 130 -23.83 3.04 -19.63
N THR A 131 -23.19 1.90 -19.85
CA THR A 131 -23.83 0.61 -20.18
C THR A 131 -24.03 -0.29 -18.97
N LEU A 132 -23.53 0.12 -17.79
CA LEU A 132 -23.63 -0.65 -16.58
C LEU A 132 -24.94 -0.32 -15.83
N THR A 133 -25.72 -1.35 -15.54
CA THR A 133 -27.04 -1.22 -14.88
C THR A 133 -26.95 -1.34 -13.34
N GLY A 134 -25.80 -1.72 -12.78
CA GLY A 134 -25.59 -1.89 -11.35
C GLY A 134 -24.82 -0.74 -10.68
N ALA A 135 -24.98 -0.57 -9.36
CA ALA A 135 -24.19 0.39 -8.60
C ALA A 135 -22.75 -0.14 -8.40
N TYR A 136 -21.81 0.56 -8.99
CA TYR A 136 -20.38 0.35 -8.77
C TYR A 136 -19.71 1.67 -8.42
N THR A 137 -18.59 1.56 -7.74
CA THR A 137 -17.77 2.72 -7.40
C THR A 137 -16.35 2.42 -7.86
N THR A 138 -15.85 3.22 -8.81
CA THR A 138 -14.43 3.26 -9.12
C THR A 138 -13.77 4.22 -8.14
N VAL A 139 -12.67 3.81 -7.57
CA VAL A 139 -11.91 4.57 -6.58
C VAL A 139 -10.65 5.08 -7.23
N ASP A 140 -10.39 6.37 -7.09
CA ASP A 140 -9.11 6.93 -7.48
C ASP A 140 -8.01 6.43 -6.54
N ILE A 141 -7.04 5.72 -7.08
CA ILE A 141 -5.92 5.16 -6.35
C ILE A 141 -5.12 6.24 -5.61
N ALA A 142 -5.09 7.48 -6.15
CA ALA A 142 -4.44 8.60 -5.48
C ALA A 142 -5.04 8.90 -4.09
N GLN A 143 -6.33 8.66 -3.90
CA GLN A 143 -7.02 8.84 -2.61
C GLN A 143 -6.68 7.75 -1.59
N LEU A 144 -6.21 6.59 -2.05
CA LEU A 144 -5.81 5.47 -1.20
C LEU A 144 -4.34 5.54 -0.75
N THR A 145 -3.58 6.53 -1.19
CA THR A 145 -2.13 6.66 -0.89
C THR A 145 -1.82 7.14 0.53
N ALA A 146 -2.62 6.78 1.52
CA ALA A 146 -2.24 6.97 2.92
C ALA A 146 -0.94 6.21 3.24
N PRO A 147 -0.12 6.67 4.18
CA PRO A 147 1.12 5.99 4.59
C PRO A 147 0.83 4.72 5.41
N SER A 148 -0.08 3.88 4.93
CA SER A 148 -0.44 2.60 5.53
C SER A 148 0.34 1.46 4.89
N SER A 149 0.72 0.47 5.70
CA SER A 149 1.35 -0.77 5.23
C SER A 149 0.38 -1.66 4.48
N ASN A 150 -0.92 -1.52 4.78
CA ASN A 150 -2.00 -2.32 4.21
C ASN A 150 -3.05 -1.40 3.59
N ILE A 151 -3.43 -1.71 2.36
CA ILE A 151 -4.37 -0.91 1.59
C ILE A 151 -5.77 -0.90 2.22
N THR A 152 -6.18 -1.98 2.89
CA THR A 152 -7.48 -2.08 3.55
C THR A 152 -7.70 -1.03 4.63
N ASN A 153 -6.61 -0.55 5.27
CA ASN A 153 -6.68 0.53 6.26
C ASN A 153 -7.04 1.89 5.64
N SER A 154 -6.83 2.05 4.33
CA SER A 154 -7.15 3.27 3.59
C SER A 154 -8.55 3.26 2.98
N LEU A 155 -9.30 2.15 3.07
CA LEU A 155 -10.64 2.04 2.45
C LEU A 155 -11.72 2.76 3.26
N ALA A 156 -11.59 2.79 4.59
CA ALA A 156 -12.55 3.42 5.49
C ALA A 156 -12.62 4.93 5.23
N GLY A 157 -13.81 5.46 5.02
CA GLY A 157 -14.05 6.88 4.76
C GLY A 157 -13.68 7.37 3.35
N VAL A 158 -12.92 6.58 2.56
CA VAL A 158 -12.56 6.91 1.18
C VAL A 158 -13.53 6.28 0.18
N VAL A 159 -13.92 5.02 0.42
CA VAL A 159 -14.79 4.29 -0.49
C VAL A 159 -16.23 4.27 0.04
N PRO A 160 -17.18 4.99 -0.57
CA PRO A 160 -18.55 5.02 -0.10
C PRO A 160 -19.18 3.63 -0.03
N GLY A 161 -19.76 3.27 1.13
CA GLY A 161 -20.41 1.99 1.38
C GLY A 161 -19.49 0.85 1.79
N ILE A 162 -18.20 1.12 2.01
CA ILE A 162 -17.29 0.20 2.70
C ILE A 162 -17.26 0.56 4.19
N ILE A 163 -17.43 -0.46 5.02
CA ILE A 163 -17.20 -0.44 6.47
C ILE A 163 -15.90 -1.22 6.68
N ALA A 164 -14.91 -0.63 7.29
CA ALA A 164 -13.65 -1.30 7.62
C ALA A 164 -13.35 -1.14 9.12
N VAL A 165 -12.86 -2.22 9.73
CA VAL A 165 -12.51 -2.28 11.15
C VAL A 165 -11.10 -2.83 11.28
N GLN A 166 -10.23 -2.04 11.89
CA GLN A 166 -8.89 -2.46 12.26
C GLN A 166 -8.91 -2.89 13.73
N SER A 167 -8.71 -4.18 13.97
CA SER A 167 -8.75 -4.75 15.32
C SER A 167 -7.39 -4.72 16.03
N SER A 168 -6.30 -4.60 15.29
CA SER A 168 -4.93 -4.55 15.82
C SER A 168 -4.11 -3.46 15.12
N GLY A 169 -3.15 -2.89 15.84
CA GLY A 169 -2.10 -2.03 15.30
C GLY A 169 -0.72 -2.68 15.35
N GLU A 170 -0.65 -3.98 15.65
CA GLU A 170 0.62 -4.72 15.69
C GLU A 170 1.20 -4.88 14.27
N PRO A 171 2.51 -4.64 14.08
CA PRO A 171 3.15 -4.81 12.79
C PRO A 171 2.88 -6.19 12.16
N GLY A 172 2.28 -6.17 10.96
CA GLY A 172 1.90 -7.37 10.23
C GLY A 172 0.58 -8.01 10.64
N GLU A 173 -0.11 -7.51 11.66
CA GLU A 173 -1.48 -7.87 12.07
C GLU A 173 -2.41 -6.64 12.05
N ASP A 174 -1.97 -5.56 11.41
CA ASP A 174 -2.65 -4.27 11.35
C ASP A 174 -3.61 -4.15 10.16
N MET A 175 -4.01 -5.28 9.55
CA MET A 175 -4.96 -5.33 8.46
C MET A 175 -6.39 -5.04 8.94
N SER A 176 -7.13 -4.24 8.16
CA SER A 176 -8.55 -4.04 8.40
C SER A 176 -9.37 -5.12 7.72
N GLU A 177 -10.31 -5.69 8.45
CA GLU A 177 -11.44 -6.40 7.86
C GLU A 177 -12.42 -5.40 7.28
N PHE A 178 -13.02 -5.71 6.12
CA PHE A 178 -13.96 -4.79 5.48
C PHE A 178 -15.17 -5.51 4.90
N TRP A 179 -16.29 -4.79 4.87
CA TRP A 179 -17.57 -5.25 4.34
C TRP A 179 -18.18 -4.20 3.43
N ILE A 180 -18.90 -4.65 2.41
CA ILE A 180 -19.60 -3.78 1.48
C ILE A 180 -21.07 -3.72 1.91
N ARG A 181 -21.55 -2.53 2.34
CA ARG A 181 -22.91 -2.31 2.85
C ARG A 181 -23.31 -3.19 4.06
N GLY A 182 -22.34 -3.75 4.78
CA GLY A 182 -22.53 -4.63 5.91
C GLY A 182 -22.49 -6.12 5.56
N ILE A 183 -22.80 -6.96 6.53
CA ILE A 183 -22.81 -8.42 6.41
C ILE A 183 -24.18 -8.86 5.95
N SER A 184 -24.28 -9.51 4.79
CA SER A 184 -25.54 -9.99 4.20
C SER A 184 -25.71 -11.50 4.27
N THR A 185 -24.69 -12.25 4.71
CA THR A 185 -24.74 -13.71 4.81
C THR A 185 -24.55 -14.19 6.25
N PHE A 186 -25.20 -15.30 6.58
CA PHE A 186 -24.95 -16.03 7.83
C PHE A 186 -23.96 -17.16 7.55
N GLY A 187 -22.82 -17.18 8.24
CA GLY A 187 -21.81 -18.24 8.11
C GLY A 187 -20.36 -17.76 8.12
N ALA A 188 -19.44 -18.65 7.77
CA ALA A 188 -18.00 -18.42 7.91
C ALA A 188 -17.43 -17.39 6.90
N ASN A 189 -18.04 -17.23 5.73
CA ASN A 189 -17.57 -16.30 4.69
C ASN A 189 -18.43 -15.03 4.66
N GLN A 190 -18.09 -14.08 5.50
CA GLN A 190 -18.77 -12.78 5.62
C GLN A 190 -18.08 -11.66 4.82
N GLY A 191 -16.86 -11.90 4.34
CA GLY A 191 -16.08 -10.93 3.56
C GLY A 191 -16.57 -10.76 2.11
N ALA A 192 -16.21 -9.65 1.51
CA ALA A 192 -16.41 -9.42 0.08
C ALA A 192 -15.46 -10.32 -0.76
N LEU A 193 -15.93 -10.75 -1.94
CA LEU A 193 -15.08 -11.46 -2.90
C LEU A 193 -14.08 -10.48 -3.52
N VAL A 194 -12.81 -10.73 -3.40
CA VAL A 194 -11.75 -9.92 -4.01
C VAL A 194 -11.15 -10.65 -5.19
N LEU A 195 -11.15 -10.01 -6.35
CA LEU A 195 -10.57 -10.54 -7.59
C LEU A 195 -9.45 -9.62 -8.06
N VAL A 196 -8.23 -10.17 -8.12
CA VAL A 196 -7.05 -9.49 -8.65
C VAL A 196 -6.75 -10.05 -10.03
N ASP A 197 -6.85 -9.22 -11.06
CA ASP A 197 -6.74 -9.61 -12.47
C ASP A 197 -7.66 -10.80 -12.83
N GLY A 198 -8.83 -10.87 -12.18
CA GLY A 198 -9.84 -11.92 -12.39
C GLY A 198 -9.63 -13.19 -11.57
N VAL A 199 -8.61 -13.27 -10.73
CA VAL A 199 -8.31 -14.41 -9.83
C VAL A 199 -8.60 -14.01 -8.39
N GLU A 200 -9.25 -14.89 -7.63
CA GLU A 200 -9.50 -14.64 -6.20
C GLU A 200 -8.20 -14.66 -5.40
N ARG A 201 -7.87 -13.52 -4.81
CA ARG A 201 -6.64 -13.28 -4.05
C ARG A 201 -6.88 -12.30 -2.91
N SER A 202 -6.01 -12.34 -1.91
CA SER A 202 -6.02 -11.36 -0.83
C SER A 202 -5.63 -9.98 -1.34
N PHE A 203 -6.40 -8.96 -0.93
CA PHE A 203 -6.16 -7.58 -1.28
C PHE A 203 -5.02 -6.94 -0.46
N ASN A 204 -4.81 -7.42 0.76
CA ASN A 204 -3.82 -6.88 1.69
C ASN A 204 -2.36 -7.07 1.25
N GLU A 205 -2.14 -8.01 0.35
CA GLU A 205 -0.80 -8.41 -0.07
C GLU A 205 -0.27 -7.62 -1.27
N ILE A 206 -1.15 -6.83 -1.91
CA ILE A 206 -0.81 -6.03 -3.08
C ILE A 206 -0.29 -4.66 -2.63
N GLN A 207 0.75 -4.18 -3.29
CA GLN A 207 1.16 -2.79 -3.11
C GLN A 207 0.23 -1.84 -3.87
N ILE A 208 -0.10 -0.73 -3.24
CA ILE A 208 -0.98 0.29 -3.82
C ILE A 208 -0.41 0.85 -5.13
N GLU A 209 0.92 0.95 -5.21
CA GLU A 209 1.64 1.42 -6.38
C GLU A 209 1.50 0.49 -7.60
N ASP A 210 1.15 -0.79 -7.38
CA ASP A 210 0.95 -1.78 -8.44
C ASP A 210 -0.49 -1.81 -8.98
N ILE A 211 -1.41 -1.09 -8.33
CA ILE A 211 -2.82 -1.06 -8.73
C ILE A 211 -3.03 0.01 -9.79
N GLU A 212 -3.72 -0.36 -10.86
CA GLU A 212 -4.19 0.56 -11.91
C GLU A 212 -5.62 1.02 -11.65
N SER A 213 -6.51 0.09 -11.29
CA SER A 213 -7.89 0.41 -10.98
C SER A 213 -8.45 -0.45 -9.84
N PHE A 214 -9.35 0.15 -9.10
CA PHE A 214 -10.06 -0.46 -7.99
C PHE A 214 -11.56 -0.16 -8.14
N SER A 215 -12.37 -1.21 -8.29
CA SER A 215 -13.81 -1.08 -8.48
C SER A 215 -14.57 -1.95 -7.49
N VAL A 216 -15.63 -1.41 -6.91
CA VAL A 216 -16.49 -2.11 -5.96
C VAL A 216 -17.87 -2.30 -6.56
N LEU A 217 -18.27 -3.55 -6.73
CA LEU A 217 -19.60 -3.96 -7.15
C LEU A 217 -20.47 -4.18 -5.92
N LYS A 218 -21.51 -3.35 -5.77
CA LYS A 218 -22.30 -3.28 -4.54
C LYS A 218 -23.68 -3.92 -4.69
N ASP A 219 -24.21 -4.01 -5.90
CA ASP A 219 -25.56 -4.47 -6.18
C ASP A 219 -25.58 -5.90 -6.70
N ALA A 220 -26.63 -6.65 -6.35
CA ALA A 220 -26.82 -8.02 -6.79
C ALA A 220 -26.83 -8.19 -8.32
N SER A 221 -27.32 -7.19 -9.07
CA SER A 221 -27.29 -7.20 -10.54
C SER A 221 -25.86 -7.16 -11.09
N ALA A 222 -24.96 -6.42 -10.44
CA ALA A 222 -23.56 -6.33 -10.83
C ALA A 222 -22.75 -7.56 -10.37
N THR A 223 -23.14 -8.22 -9.27
CA THR A 223 -22.44 -9.36 -8.70
C THR A 223 -23.02 -10.72 -9.12
N ALA A 224 -24.16 -10.75 -9.85
CA ALA A 224 -24.88 -11.97 -10.23
C ALA A 224 -24.01 -13.02 -10.95
N ILE A 225 -23.07 -12.58 -11.78
CA ILE A 225 -22.17 -13.47 -12.52
C ILE A 225 -21.19 -14.25 -11.62
N TYR A 226 -20.99 -13.78 -10.38
CA TYR A 226 -20.15 -14.46 -9.38
C TYR A 226 -20.93 -15.41 -8.48
N GLY A 227 -22.27 -15.51 -8.71
CA GLY A 227 -23.17 -16.40 -7.98
C GLY A 227 -23.16 -16.12 -6.47
N GLN A 228 -23.26 -17.16 -5.67
CA GLN A 228 -23.28 -17.08 -4.21
C GLN A 228 -22.03 -16.40 -3.61
N ARG A 229 -20.89 -16.52 -4.25
CA ARG A 229 -19.63 -15.91 -3.78
C ARG A 229 -19.64 -14.38 -3.85
N GLY A 230 -20.47 -13.80 -4.72
CA GLY A 230 -20.63 -12.35 -4.85
C GLY A 230 -21.70 -11.76 -3.91
N ALA A 231 -22.33 -12.54 -3.03
CA ALA A 231 -23.44 -12.09 -2.19
C ALA A 231 -23.09 -10.95 -1.24
N ASN A 232 -21.87 -10.89 -0.72
CA ASN A 232 -21.35 -9.82 0.14
C ASN A 232 -20.65 -8.68 -0.63
N GLY A 233 -20.89 -8.61 -1.95
CA GLY A 233 -20.23 -7.68 -2.86
C GLY A 233 -18.92 -8.22 -3.44
N VAL A 234 -18.45 -7.56 -4.49
CA VAL A 234 -17.23 -7.95 -5.20
C VAL A 234 -16.31 -6.76 -5.36
N VAL A 235 -15.03 -6.96 -5.08
CA VAL A 235 -13.97 -5.99 -5.33
C VAL A 235 -13.14 -6.47 -6.51
N LEU A 236 -13.04 -5.63 -7.53
CA LEU A 236 -12.22 -5.88 -8.72
C LEU A 236 -10.97 -5.01 -8.65
N VAL A 237 -9.83 -5.63 -8.64
CA VAL A 237 -8.52 -4.99 -8.65
C VAL A 237 -7.83 -5.33 -9.97
N THR A 238 -7.43 -4.32 -10.71
CA THR A 238 -6.59 -4.50 -11.90
C THR A 238 -5.20 -4.00 -11.59
N THR A 239 -4.19 -4.79 -11.91
CA THR A 239 -2.80 -4.41 -11.74
C THR A 239 -2.26 -3.67 -12.95
N LYS A 240 -1.27 -2.79 -12.72
CA LYS A 240 -0.62 -2.01 -13.77
C LYS A 240 -0.01 -2.90 -14.83
N GLN A 241 -0.22 -2.52 -16.08
CA GLN A 241 0.30 -3.20 -17.25
C GLN A 241 1.39 -2.34 -17.93
N GLY A 242 2.21 -2.99 -18.75
CA GLY A 242 3.15 -2.27 -19.60
C GLY A 242 2.44 -1.43 -20.66
N VAL A 243 3.00 -0.28 -20.97
CA VAL A 243 2.53 0.62 -22.02
C VAL A 243 3.63 0.77 -23.06
N ALA A 244 3.25 0.71 -24.35
CA ALA A 244 4.21 0.92 -25.44
C ALA A 244 4.82 2.32 -25.36
N GLY A 245 6.14 2.39 -25.48
CA GLY A 245 6.89 3.65 -25.38
C GLY A 245 8.25 3.47 -24.70
N LYS A 246 8.92 4.61 -24.48
CA LYS A 246 10.18 4.65 -23.74
C LYS A 246 9.98 4.15 -22.31
N VAL A 247 11.02 3.54 -21.75
CA VAL A 247 11.03 3.09 -20.36
C VAL A 247 10.76 4.26 -19.42
N LYS A 248 9.74 4.11 -18.58
CA LYS A 248 9.43 5.03 -17.48
C LYS A 248 9.80 4.35 -16.18
N ILE A 249 10.56 5.03 -15.35
CA ILE A 249 10.97 4.56 -14.02
C ILE A 249 10.36 5.48 -12.99
N ASN A 250 9.66 4.91 -12.01
CA ASN A 250 9.14 5.64 -10.87
C ASN A 250 9.73 5.03 -9.60
N ALA A 251 10.19 5.87 -8.70
CA ALA A 251 10.67 5.47 -7.39
C ALA A 251 10.00 6.32 -6.31
N LYS A 252 9.56 5.67 -5.24
CA LYS A 252 8.93 6.30 -4.10
C LYS A 252 9.58 5.76 -2.82
N VAL A 253 9.97 6.65 -1.93
CA VAL A 253 10.45 6.30 -0.60
C VAL A 253 9.68 7.14 0.41
N LEU A 254 9.17 6.49 1.43
CA LEU A 254 8.44 7.11 2.52
C LEU A 254 9.03 6.63 3.84
N ALA A 255 9.39 7.57 4.70
CA ALA A 255 9.76 7.32 6.08
C ALA A 255 8.73 7.98 6.99
N GLY A 256 8.24 7.25 7.96
CA GLY A 256 7.20 7.69 8.87
C GLY A 256 7.43 7.22 10.28
N LEU A 257 6.63 7.75 11.18
CA LEU A 257 6.54 7.33 12.59
C LEU A 257 5.10 6.95 12.89
N ASP A 258 4.91 5.70 13.30
CA ASP A 258 3.63 5.24 13.82
C ASP A 258 3.54 5.64 15.29
N ALA A 259 2.58 6.47 15.63
CA ALA A 259 2.34 6.90 17.01
C ALA A 259 1.37 5.94 17.69
N ARG A 260 1.68 5.61 18.95
CA ARG A 260 0.76 4.88 19.82
C ARG A 260 -0.52 5.71 20.00
N GLY A 261 -1.67 5.09 19.86
CA GLY A 261 -2.96 5.71 20.15
C GLY A 261 -3.08 6.19 21.61
N PRO A 262 -4.04 7.05 21.91
CA PRO A 262 -4.28 7.49 23.28
C PRO A 262 -4.62 6.31 24.16
N MET A 263 -4.01 6.27 25.36
CA MET A 263 -4.26 5.26 26.37
C MET A 263 -4.73 5.95 27.65
N PRO A 264 -5.61 5.31 28.44
CA PRO A 264 -6.00 5.85 29.73
C PRO A 264 -4.78 6.09 30.62
N GLU A 265 -4.77 7.18 31.34
CA GLU A 265 -3.81 7.43 32.42
C GLU A 265 -4.21 6.59 33.63
N TYR A 266 -3.22 6.01 34.29
CA TYR A 266 -3.44 5.21 35.49
C TYR A 266 -2.92 5.99 36.71
N ALA A 267 -3.61 5.79 37.83
CA ALA A 267 -3.18 6.29 39.11
C ALA A 267 -1.79 5.71 39.51
N ASP A 268 -1.01 6.47 40.24
CA ASP A 268 0.17 5.93 40.93
C ASP A 268 -0.23 5.03 42.13
N ALA A 269 0.76 4.40 42.75
CA ALA A 269 0.53 3.45 43.83
C ALA A 269 -0.21 4.06 45.03
N PHE A 270 0.15 5.28 45.46
CA PHE A 270 -0.47 5.94 46.59
C PHE A 270 -1.92 6.36 46.28
N THR A 271 -2.13 6.97 45.14
CA THR A 271 -3.48 7.33 44.67
C THR A 271 -4.36 6.10 44.55
N TYR A 272 -3.85 5.01 43.95
CA TYR A 272 -4.58 3.75 43.83
C TYR A 272 -4.97 3.19 45.22
N ALA A 273 -4.01 3.09 46.17
CA ALA A 273 -4.26 2.57 47.50
C ALA A 273 -5.28 3.41 48.27
N SER A 274 -5.18 4.73 48.16
CA SER A 274 -6.10 5.68 48.82
C SER A 274 -7.51 5.53 48.28
N LEU A 275 -7.68 5.47 46.95
CA LEU A 275 -8.99 5.27 46.31
C LEU A 275 -9.57 3.89 46.59
N ALA A 276 -8.73 2.85 46.65
CA ALA A 276 -9.17 1.51 47.06
C ALA A 276 -9.71 1.48 48.49
N ASN A 277 -9.04 2.17 49.44
CA ASN A 277 -9.55 2.33 50.78
C ASN A 277 -10.87 3.12 50.83
N GLU A 278 -10.95 4.25 50.11
CA GLU A 278 -12.17 5.04 50.04
C GLU A 278 -13.36 4.22 49.49
N ALA A 279 -13.13 3.45 48.45
CA ALA A 279 -14.15 2.57 47.86
C ALA A 279 -14.64 1.49 48.83
N ARG A 280 -13.78 0.96 49.69
CA ARG A 280 -14.16 -0.02 50.71
C ARG A 280 -14.91 0.63 51.88
N ILE A 281 -14.41 1.74 52.37
CA ILE A 281 -15.09 2.52 53.43
C ILE A 281 -16.50 2.93 53.01
N GLY A 282 -16.66 3.36 51.73
CA GLY A 282 -17.96 3.70 51.16
C GLY A 282 -18.93 2.53 51.10
N ARG A 283 -18.44 1.29 51.16
CA ARG A 283 -19.23 0.05 51.25
C ARG A 283 -19.36 -0.48 52.68
N TYR A 284 -18.94 0.31 53.67
CA TYR A 284 -18.90 -0.08 55.11
C TYR A 284 -17.94 -1.27 55.38
N GLU A 285 -16.92 -1.44 54.56
CA GLU A 285 -15.87 -2.43 54.77
C GLU A 285 -14.63 -1.79 55.42
N SER A 286 -13.77 -2.60 56.05
CA SER A 286 -12.48 -2.14 56.56
C SER A 286 -11.56 -1.71 55.42
N PRO A 287 -10.72 -0.68 55.65
CA PRO A 287 -9.70 -0.29 54.67
C PRO A 287 -8.82 -1.51 54.32
N HIS A 288 -8.37 -1.53 53.06
CA HIS A 288 -7.49 -2.60 52.57
C HIS A 288 -6.04 -2.35 52.99
N TYR A 289 -5.63 -1.07 52.96
CA TYR A 289 -4.29 -0.63 53.36
C TYR A 289 -4.39 0.12 54.70
N THR A 290 -3.48 -0.22 55.63
CA THR A 290 -3.33 0.48 56.94
C THR A 290 -2.70 1.87 56.71
N ARG A 291 -2.66 2.69 57.77
CA ARG A 291 -1.98 4.00 57.69
C ARG A 291 -0.48 3.85 57.50
N GLU A 292 0.11 2.87 58.18
CA GLU A 292 1.53 2.54 58.08
C GLU A 292 1.88 2.08 56.65
N GLU A 293 1.06 1.23 56.05
CA GLU A 293 1.24 0.79 54.66
C GLU A 293 1.08 1.96 53.66
N LEU A 294 0.11 2.86 53.87
CA LEU A 294 -0.01 4.06 53.04
C LEU A 294 1.22 4.98 53.16
N ASP A 295 1.81 5.10 54.35
CA ASP A 295 3.03 5.88 54.53
C ASP A 295 4.24 5.23 53.83
N ILE A 296 4.37 3.90 53.91
CA ILE A 296 5.38 3.13 53.19
C ILE A 296 5.23 3.32 51.67
N ILE A 297 3.99 3.23 51.15
CA ILE A 297 3.68 3.41 49.72
C ILE A 297 4.01 4.84 49.29
N GLN A 298 3.55 5.85 50.03
CA GLN A 298 3.76 7.25 49.71
C GLN A 298 5.23 7.62 49.62
N ASN A 299 6.04 7.11 50.56
CA ASN A 299 7.46 7.39 50.66
C ASN A 299 8.36 6.38 49.94
N ASN A 300 7.77 5.38 49.26
CA ASN A 300 8.46 4.32 48.52
C ASN A 300 9.54 3.61 49.38
N LEU A 301 9.20 3.27 50.61
CA LEU A 301 10.15 2.71 51.58
C LEU A 301 10.42 1.22 51.39
N ASP A 302 9.46 0.48 50.83
CA ASP A 302 9.58 -0.93 50.51
C ASP A 302 9.05 -1.22 49.08
N PRO A 303 9.88 -1.03 48.06
CA PRO A 303 9.45 -1.23 46.65
C PRO A 303 9.29 -2.71 46.27
N ASP A 304 9.75 -3.65 47.08
CA ASP A 304 9.58 -5.08 46.84
C ASP A 304 8.15 -5.56 47.20
N LEU A 305 7.62 -5.09 48.35
CA LEU A 305 6.27 -5.42 48.80
C LEU A 305 5.21 -4.40 48.34
N PHE A 306 5.59 -3.15 48.19
CA PHE A 306 4.71 -2.05 47.79
C PHE A 306 5.30 -1.29 46.59
N PRO A 307 5.34 -1.93 45.42
CA PRO A 307 5.91 -1.30 44.22
C PRO A 307 5.07 -0.12 43.75
N ASN A 308 5.71 0.77 42.98
CA ASN A 308 5.02 1.83 42.23
C ASN A 308 5.47 1.80 40.76
N VAL A 309 4.83 0.93 39.97
CA VAL A 309 5.25 0.64 38.61
C VAL A 309 4.22 1.06 37.57
N ASN A 310 4.59 2.01 36.72
CA ASN A 310 3.84 2.29 35.52
C ASN A 310 4.34 1.40 34.35
N TRP A 311 3.75 0.23 34.20
CA TRP A 311 4.16 -0.76 33.21
C TRP A 311 4.11 -0.26 31.78
N ARG A 312 3.13 0.61 31.45
CA ARG A 312 2.98 1.12 30.09
C ARG A 312 4.10 2.06 29.69
N ASP A 313 4.43 3.02 30.54
CA ASP A 313 5.52 3.94 30.29
C ASP A 313 6.89 3.25 30.36
N LEU A 314 7.00 2.23 31.18
CA LEU A 314 8.20 1.43 31.27
C LEU A 314 8.45 0.62 30.00
N MET A 315 7.41 -0.04 29.47
CA MET A 315 7.56 -1.09 28.45
C MET A 315 7.16 -0.66 27.04
N LEU A 316 6.42 0.45 26.86
CA LEU A 316 5.94 0.87 25.56
C LEU A 316 6.59 2.17 25.08
N LYS A 317 6.98 2.20 23.82
CA LYS A 317 7.42 3.41 23.10
C LYS A 317 6.20 4.27 22.76
N LYS A 318 6.39 5.58 22.66
CA LYS A 318 5.37 6.50 22.16
C LYS A 318 5.26 6.47 20.63
N VAL A 319 6.37 6.19 19.95
CA VAL A 319 6.46 6.14 18.48
C VAL A 319 7.39 5.02 18.04
N SER A 320 7.14 4.49 16.86
CA SER A 320 7.99 3.49 16.19
C SER A 320 8.21 3.85 14.71
N PRO A 321 9.39 3.56 14.15
CA PRO A 321 9.69 3.89 12.77
C PRO A 321 9.03 2.94 11.79
N LYS A 322 8.69 3.49 10.60
CA LYS A 322 8.13 2.81 9.46
C LYS A 322 8.79 3.28 8.18
N TYR A 323 9.11 2.37 7.30
CA TYR A 323 9.72 2.66 5.99
C TYR A 323 8.97 1.91 4.89
N ILE A 324 8.62 2.64 3.84
CA ILE A 324 8.00 2.09 2.63
C ILE A 324 8.83 2.57 1.45
N ALA A 325 9.29 1.64 0.61
CA ALA A 325 9.98 1.97 -0.63
C ALA A 325 9.37 1.16 -1.78
N ASN A 326 9.21 1.79 -2.92
CA ASN A 326 8.76 1.16 -4.14
C ASN A 326 9.56 1.71 -5.31
N ILE A 327 9.94 0.82 -6.21
CA ILE A 327 10.47 1.17 -7.52
C ILE A 327 9.71 0.37 -8.57
N ASN A 328 9.23 1.04 -9.61
CA ASN A 328 8.60 0.38 -10.73
C ASN A 328 9.10 0.93 -12.05
N LEU A 329 9.09 0.08 -13.04
CA LEU A 329 9.44 0.41 -14.42
C LEU A 329 8.39 -0.14 -15.37
N SER A 330 8.06 0.64 -16.38
CA SER A 330 7.12 0.26 -17.43
C SER A 330 7.62 0.72 -18.78
N GLY A 331 7.33 -0.04 -19.83
CA GLY A 331 7.76 0.28 -21.17
C GLY A 331 7.42 -0.82 -22.15
N GLY A 332 7.94 -0.70 -23.36
CA GLY A 332 7.83 -1.73 -24.39
C GLY A 332 7.63 -1.18 -25.79
N GLY A 333 7.52 -2.07 -26.75
CA GLY A 333 7.24 -1.78 -28.14
C GLY A 333 5.84 -2.22 -28.56
N THR A 334 5.64 -2.37 -29.86
CA THR A 334 4.38 -2.81 -30.44
C THR A 334 4.04 -4.28 -30.14
N ASN A 335 5.07 -5.11 -30.00
CA ASN A 335 4.88 -6.57 -29.80
C ASN A 335 4.94 -7.01 -28.35
N VAL A 336 5.71 -6.31 -27.52
CA VAL A 336 5.88 -6.66 -26.10
C VAL A 336 5.83 -5.40 -25.27
N THR A 337 5.00 -5.40 -24.23
CA THR A 337 4.99 -4.39 -23.20
C THR A 337 5.17 -5.03 -21.83
N TYR A 338 5.80 -4.33 -20.90
CA TYR A 338 6.11 -4.86 -19.60
C TYR A 338 5.94 -3.81 -18.48
N TYR A 339 5.56 -4.31 -17.33
CA TYR A 339 5.58 -3.60 -16.05
C TYR A 339 6.31 -4.46 -15.03
N VAL A 340 7.28 -3.89 -14.33
CA VAL A 340 8.01 -4.58 -13.25
C VAL A 340 8.06 -3.68 -12.03
N SER A 341 7.81 -4.23 -10.86
CA SER A 341 7.80 -3.50 -9.60
C SER A 341 8.51 -4.30 -8.50
N LEU A 342 9.21 -3.59 -7.64
CA LEU A 342 9.80 -4.08 -6.42
C LEU A 342 9.42 -3.15 -5.28
N GLY A 343 8.98 -3.72 -4.18
CA GLY A 343 8.58 -2.98 -3.01
C GLY A 343 9.21 -3.50 -1.73
N TYR A 344 9.43 -2.60 -0.79
CA TYR A 344 9.89 -2.91 0.55
C TYR A 344 9.05 -2.17 1.58
N ASN A 345 8.61 -2.86 2.60
CA ASN A 345 7.89 -2.30 3.73
C ASN A 345 8.53 -2.83 5.02
N SER A 346 8.88 -1.92 5.92
CA SER A 346 9.44 -2.26 7.23
C SER A 346 8.72 -1.48 8.30
N GLN A 347 8.27 -2.17 9.34
CA GLN A 347 7.56 -1.60 10.46
C GLN A 347 8.09 -2.20 11.76
N ALA A 348 8.41 -1.36 12.73
CA ALA A 348 8.86 -1.76 14.05
C ALA A 348 7.71 -1.67 15.05
N GLY A 349 7.68 -2.60 16.00
CA GLY A 349 6.73 -2.58 17.12
C GLY A 349 7.06 -1.51 18.16
N ILE A 350 6.08 -1.23 18.99
CA ILE A 350 6.16 -0.23 20.06
C ILE A 350 6.77 -0.76 21.35
N TYR A 351 7.16 -2.03 21.43
CA TYR A 351 7.74 -2.60 22.65
C TYR A 351 9.15 -2.07 22.91
N LYS A 352 9.45 -1.73 24.17
CA LYS A 352 10.80 -1.38 24.63
C LYS A 352 11.55 -2.65 25.02
N SER A 353 11.88 -3.48 24.05
CA SER A 353 12.68 -4.67 24.29
C SER A 353 14.16 -4.33 24.32
N LYS A 354 14.67 -3.78 25.42
CA LYS A 354 16.11 -3.76 25.68
C LYS A 354 16.47 -5.05 26.42
N SER A 355 16.72 -6.11 25.71
CA SER A 355 17.41 -7.24 26.32
C SER A 355 18.91 -7.00 26.26
N VAL A 356 19.45 -6.37 27.27
CA VAL A 356 20.89 -6.32 27.51
C VAL A 356 21.44 -7.74 27.73
N GLU A 357 20.59 -8.64 28.20
CA GLU A 357 20.93 -10.03 28.54
C GLU A 357 20.69 -11.03 27.39
N ASN A 358 19.84 -10.71 26.42
CA ASN A 358 19.49 -11.64 25.35
C ASN A 358 20.25 -11.33 24.05
N LYS A 359 20.89 -12.34 23.49
CA LYS A 359 21.55 -12.29 22.17
C LYS A 359 20.56 -12.23 20.99
N TYR A 360 19.25 -12.04 21.25
CA TYR A 360 18.18 -12.03 20.25
C TYR A 360 17.21 -10.86 20.47
N ASN A 361 16.58 -10.41 19.42
CA ASN A 361 15.59 -9.35 19.46
C ASN A 361 14.21 -9.95 19.73
N THR A 362 13.50 -9.44 20.74
CA THR A 362 12.14 -9.82 21.08
C THR A 362 11.11 -8.77 20.69
N ASN A 363 11.53 -7.60 20.18
CA ASN A 363 10.57 -6.63 19.69
C ASN A 363 9.88 -7.14 18.42
N THR A 364 8.61 -6.81 18.26
CA THR A 364 7.90 -7.07 17.00
C THR A 364 8.56 -6.29 15.88
N THR A 365 8.94 -6.98 14.83
CA THR A 365 9.43 -6.40 13.58
C THR A 365 8.74 -7.09 12.42
N TYR A 366 8.34 -6.29 11.45
CA TYR A 366 7.71 -6.75 10.22
C TYR A 366 8.47 -6.20 9.04
N GLU A 367 8.93 -7.07 8.15
CA GLU A 367 9.59 -6.73 6.90
C GLU A 367 8.87 -7.47 5.77
N ARG A 368 8.43 -6.75 4.74
CA ARG A 368 7.80 -7.33 3.55
C ARG A 368 8.47 -6.83 2.29
N PHE A 369 8.86 -7.76 1.44
CA PHE A 369 9.35 -7.51 0.10
C PHE A 369 8.28 -7.95 -0.89
N ASN A 370 7.78 -7.05 -1.70
CA ASN A 370 6.84 -7.34 -2.78
C ASN A 370 7.58 -7.33 -4.12
N TYR A 371 7.13 -8.16 -5.03
CA TYR A 371 7.58 -8.14 -6.42
C TYR A 371 6.41 -8.39 -7.36
N ARG A 372 6.45 -7.75 -8.53
CA ARG A 372 5.48 -7.97 -9.60
C ARG A 372 6.13 -7.79 -10.96
N ALA A 373 5.76 -8.64 -11.91
CA ALA A 373 6.12 -8.52 -13.31
C ALA A 373 4.91 -8.89 -14.16
N ASN A 374 4.44 -7.95 -14.98
CA ASN A 374 3.38 -8.16 -15.96
C ASN A 374 3.96 -7.93 -17.34
N VAL A 375 3.82 -8.93 -18.23
CA VAL A 375 4.32 -8.90 -19.59
C VAL A 375 3.18 -9.25 -20.55
N ASN A 376 2.91 -8.37 -21.48
CA ASN A 376 1.93 -8.56 -22.54
C ASN A 376 2.66 -8.75 -23.86
N MET A 377 2.35 -9.82 -24.59
CA MET A 377 3.01 -10.22 -25.83
C MET A 377 1.98 -10.40 -26.95
N ASN A 378 2.04 -9.57 -27.97
CA ASN A 378 1.34 -9.79 -29.23
C ASN A 378 2.09 -10.85 -30.04
N VAL A 379 1.76 -12.13 -29.81
CA VAL A 379 2.41 -13.27 -30.49
C VAL A 379 2.10 -13.26 -31.98
N THR A 380 0.87 -12.93 -32.31
CA THR A 380 0.42 -12.65 -33.68
C THR A 380 -0.43 -11.39 -33.69
N LYS A 381 -0.95 -10.98 -34.87
CA LYS A 381 -1.88 -9.85 -34.97
C LYS A 381 -3.23 -10.10 -34.28
N THR A 382 -3.56 -11.36 -34.05
CA THR A 382 -4.84 -11.81 -33.46
C THR A 382 -4.68 -12.54 -32.12
N THR A 383 -3.43 -12.77 -31.68
CA THR A 383 -3.13 -13.54 -30.47
C THR A 383 -2.35 -12.67 -29.48
N LEU A 384 -2.92 -12.42 -28.32
CA LEU A 384 -2.30 -11.71 -27.20
C LEU A 384 -2.14 -12.68 -26.03
N VAL A 385 -0.91 -12.79 -25.52
CA VAL A 385 -0.58 -13.54 -24.29
C VAL A 385 -0.16 -12.54 -23.24
N LYS A 386 -0.81 -12.63 -22.06
CA LYS A 386 -0.46 -11.85 -20.88
C LYS A 386 0.06 -12.78 -19.81
N VAL A 387 1.23 -12.51 -19.29
CA VAL A 387 1.85 -13.26 -18.20
C VAL A 387 2.04 -12.32 -17.02
N GLY A 388 1.45 -12.67 -15.89
CA GLY A 388 1.61 -11.97 -14.63
C GLY A 388 2.29 -12.88 -13.60
N ILE A 389 3.32 -12.39 -12.96
CA ILE A 389 3.99 -13.02 -11.82
C ILE A 389 4.04 -11.97 -10.72
N GLY A 390 3.60 -12.29 -9.53
CA GLY A 390 3.66 -11.42 -8.37
C GLY A 390 3.83 -12.20 -7.09
N GLY A 391 4.00 -11.49 -6.00
CA GLY A 391 4.08 -12.11 -4.69
C GLY A 391 4.82 -11.29 -3.66
N TYR A 392 5.10 -11.95 -2.53
CA TYR A 392 5.81 -11.33 -1.42
C TYR A 392 6.67 -12.31 -0.64
N LEU A 393 7.63 -11.74 0.07
CA LEU A 393 8.41 -12.38 1.12
C LEU A 393 8.19 -11.59 2.40
N ILE A 394 7.72 -12.23 3.46
CA ILE A 394 7.55 -11.62 4.78
C ILE A 394 8.53 -12.26 5.75
N ASN A 395 9.13 -11.42 6.58
CA ASN A 395 9.90 -11.82 7.73
C ASN A 395 9.38 -11.05 8.95
N ARG A 396 8.80 -11.77 9.93
CA ARG A 396 8.23 -11.21 11.13
C ARG A 396 8.89 -11.83 12.35
N THR A 397 9.33 -10.98 13.29
CA THR A 397 9.81 -11.41 14.60
C THR A 397 8.85 -10.90 15.67
N GLN A 398 8.59 -11.72 16.66
CA GLN A 398 7.68 -11.42 17.77
C GLN A 398 8.26 -11.98 19.09
N PRO A 399 7.78 -11.51 20.26
CA PRO A 399 8.03 -12.18 21.54
C PRO A 399 7.63 -13.64 21.51
N GLY A 400 8.17 -14.46 22.41
CA GLY A 400 7.80 -15.87 22.56
C GLY A 400 6.39 -16.10 23.10
N SER A 401 5.85 -15.12 23.83
CA SER A 401 4.48 -15.10 24.34
C SER A 401 3.50 -14.56 23.34
N SER A 402 2.21 -14.86 23.54
CA SER A 402 1.13 -14.33 22.71
C SER A 402 0.91 -12.84 22.96
N THR A 403 0.34 -12.14 21.97
CA THR A 403 -0.09 -10.74 22.12
C THR A 403 -1.14 -10.59 23.22
N ASP A 404 -2.03 -11.57 23.38
CA ASP A 404 -3.07 -11.59 24.42
C ASP A 404 -2.45 -11.69 25.83
N ASP A 405 -1.42 -12.52 26.04
CA ASP A 405 -0.72 -12.60 27.30
C ASP A 405 -0.04 -11.27 27.66
N ILE A 406 0.62 -10.65 26.67
CA ILE A 406 1.29 -9.37 26.84
C ILE A 406 0.29 -8.29 27.24
N TRP A 407 -0.75 -8.07 26.43
CA TRP A 407 -1.75 -7.02 26.70
C TRP A 407 -2.64 -7.35 27.89
N GLY A 408 -2.94 -8.63 28.12
CA GLY A 408 -3.62 -9.11 29.32
C GLY A 408 -2.85 -8.77 30.59
N SER A 409 -1.51 -8.87 30.59
CA SER A 409 -0.69 -8.48 31.73
C SER A 409 -0.76 -6.96 32.02
N PHE A 410 -0.74 -6.11 30.97
CA PHE A 410 -0.95 -4.67 31.15
C PHE A 410 -2.31 -4.29 31.72
N SER A 411 -3.34 -5.09 31.43
CA SER A 411 -4.71 -4.82 31.88
C SER A 411 -4.99 -5.30 33.28
N ARG A 412 -4.30 -6.35 33.76
CA ARG A 412 -4.53 -6.97 35.07
C ARG A 412 -3.70 -6.32 36.18
N LEU A 413 -2.57 -5.72 35.83
CA LEU A 413 -1.64 -5.21 36.83
C LEU A 413 -2.02 -3.78 37.24
N THR A 414 -2.09 -3.57 38.54
CA THR A 414 -2.11 -2.26 39.21
C THR A 414 -0.69 -1.78 39.47
N PRO A 415 -0.46 -0.51 39.81
CA PRO A 415 0.86 -0.03 40.19
C PRO A 415 1.51 -0.77 41.37
N LEU A 416 0.67 -1.33 42.26
CA LEU A 416 1.06 -2.05 43.48
C LEU A 416 1.15 -3.57 43.32
N SER A 417 0.83 -4.12 42.14
CA SER A 417 0.67 -5.57 41.98
C SER A 417 1.99 -6.33 42.06
N ILE A 418 2.99 -5.90 41.27
CA ILE A 418 4.26 -6.63 41.15
C ILE A 418 5.38 -5.62 40.91
N PRO A 419 6.54 -5.72 41.59
CA PRO A 419 7.71 -4.91 41.30
C PRO A 419 8.29 -5.28 39.92
N ARG A 420 9.07 -4.39 39.34
CA ARG A 420 9.77 -4.70 38.09
C ARG A 420 10.79 -5.82 38.30
N LYS A 421 11.50 -5.78 39.39
CA LYS A 421 12.52 -6.71 39.81
C LYS A 421 12.66 -6.58 41.32
N TYR A 422 12.91 -7.66 42.04
CA TYR A 422 13.21 -7.59 43.46
C TYR A 422 14.58 -6.96 43.71
N SER A 423 14.77 -6.36 44.90
CA SER A 423 16.03 -5.74 45.30
C SER A 423 17.18 -6.76 45.33
N THR A 424 16.89 -8.01 45.59
CA THR A 424 17.80 -9.15 45.52
C THR A 424 18.21 -9.57 44.12
N GLY A 425 17.47 -9.13 43.12
CA GLY A 425 17.78 -9.35 41.70
C GLY A 425 16.97 -10.41 41.00
N GLU A 426 16.02 -11.06 41.68
CA GLU A 426 15.17 -12.09 41.12
C GLU A 426 14.01 -11.50 40.31
N GLU A 427 13.50 -12.30 39.34
CA GLU A 427 12.33 -11.96 38.53
C GLU A 427 11.06 -12.24 39.33
N PRO A 428 10.16 -11.24 39.47
CA PRO A 428 8.99 -11.38 40.36
C PRO A 428 7.82 -12.09 39.69
N SER A 429 7.05 -12.79 40.54
CA SER A 429 5.70 -13.30 40.26
C SER A 429 4.88 -13.13 41.52
N VAL A 430 3.59 -12.86 41.38
CA VAL A 430 2.66 -12.81 42.53
C VAL A 430 1.40 -13.55 42.14
N ASP A 431 1.00 -14.54 42.97
CA ASP A 431 -0.16 -15.39 42.67
C ASP A 431 -0.18 -15.99 41.25
N GLY A 432 0.99 -16.33 40.73
CA GLY A 432 1.15 -16.86 39.37
C GLY A 432 0.99 -15.81 38.23
N VAL A 433 0.71 -14.55 38.61
CA VAL A 433 0.67 -13.45 37.64
C VAL A 433 2.08 -12.99 37.30
N LYS A 434 2.36 -12.74 36.04
CA LYS A 434 3.66 -12.38 35.50
C LYS A 434 3.67 -10.98 34.94
N THR A 435 4.83 -10.34 34.93
CA THR A 435 5.00 -8.96 34.45
C THR A 435 4.92 -8.85 32.93
N PRO A 436 4.54 -7.67 32.37
CA PRO A 436 4.66 -7.41 30.94
C PRO A 436 6.09 -7.60 30.42
N GLU A 437 7.11 -7.22 31.21
CA GLU A 437 8.52 -7.42 30.88
C GLU A 437 8.87 -8.91 30.73
N TYR A 438 8.33 -9.78 31.57
CA TYR A 438 8.47 -11.23 31.44
C TYR A 438 7.98 -11.71 30.07
N TYR A 439 6.72 -11.42 29.74
CA TYR A 439 6.12 -11.87 28.48
C TYR A 439 6.82 -11.29 27.26
N MET A 440 7.25 -10.04 27.30
CA MET A 440 7.87 -9.36 26.18
C MET A 440 9.35 -9.71 25.97
N THR A 441 10.09 -10.04 27.03
CA THR A 441 11.55 -10.13 26.92
C THR A 441 12.15 -11.44 27.40
N LYS A 442 11.46 -12.19 28.29
CA LYS A 442 12.03 -13.35 28.97
C LYS A 442 11.57 -14.70 28.41
N THR A 443 10.48 -14.74 27.67
CA THR A 443 9.84 -15.97 27.17
C THR A 443 10.43 -16.51 25.87
N GLY A 444 11.48 -15.86 25.34
CA GLY A 444 12.07 -16.23 24.07
C GLY A 444 11.55 -15.42 22.90
N TYR A 445 11.52 -15.99 21.70
CA TYR A 445 11.09 -15.32 20.50
C TYR A 445 10.46 -16.27 19.48
N LYS A 446 9.69 -15.68 18.58
CA LYS A 446 9.07 -16.34 17.45
C LYS A 446 9.49 -15.61 16.17
N THR A 447 9.93 -16.34 15.17
CA THR A 447 10.20 -15.81 13.83
C THR A 447 9.33 -16.55 12.83
N ILE A 448 8.59 -15.78 12.03
CA ILE A 448 7.72 -16.27 10.96
C ILE A 448 8.29 -15.78 9.64
N TRP A 449 8.48 -16.72 8.73
CA TRP A 449 8.87 -16.46 7.36
C TRP A 449 7.78 -16.95 6.42
N GLN A 450 7.26 -16.05 5.59
CA GLN A 450 6.21 -16.37 4.62
C GLN A 450 6.69 -16.02 3.22
N ASN A 451 6.34 -16.86 2.28
CA ASN A 451 6.56 -16.64 0.85
C ASN A 451 5.28 -16.98 0.09
N LYS A 452 4.81 -16.05 -0.72
CA LYS A 452 3.72 -16.28 -1.67
C LYS A 452 4.18 -15.93 -3.06
N MET A 453 3.87 -16.77 -4.02
CA MET A 453 4.04 -16.51 -5.44
C MET A 453 2.71 -16.71 -6.13
N GLU A 454 2.31 -15.74 -6.92
CA GLU A 454 1.10 -15.69 -7.71
C GLU A 454 1.47 -15.66 -9.18
N THR A 455 0.88 -16.53 -9.97
CA THR A 455 1.13 -16.59 -11.40
C THR A 455 -0.21 -16.64 -12.14
N ASN A 456 -0.34 -15.85 -13.18
CA ASN A 456 -1.47 -15.91 -14.11
C ASN A 456 -0.99 -15.79 -15.55
N ILE A 457 -1.56 -16.63 -16.40
CA ILE A 457 -1.34 -16.63 -17.83
C ILE A 457 -2.71 -16.47 -18.48
N ARG A 458 -2.87 -15.42 -19.28
CA ARG A 458 -4.11 -15.12 -20.01
C ARG A 458 -3.82 -15.14 -21.51
N LEU A 459 -4.58 -15.95 -22.22
CA LEU A 459 -4.58 -16.02 -23.69
C LEU A 459 -5.84 -15.32 -24.21
N GLU A 460 -5.67 -14.37 -25.09
CA GLU A 460 -6.75 -13.74 -25.84
C GLU A 460 -6.52 -14.00 -27.34
N GLN A 461 -7.51 -14.60 -27.99
CA GLN A 461 -7.46 -14.94 -29.40
C GLN A 461 -8.67 -14.34 -30.12
N ASP A 462 -8.43 -13.42 -31.04
CA ASP A 462 -9.47 -12.91 -31.93
C ASP A 462 -9.79 -13.97 -33.01
N LEU A 463 -11.07 -14.31 -33.11
CA LEU A 463 -11.61 -15.32 -34.00
C LEU A 463 -12.51 -14.70 -35.10
N ASP A 464 -12.20 -13.47 -35.53
CA ASP A 464 -12.93 -12.74 -36.56
C ASP A 464 -13.02 -13.51 -37.89
N PHE A 465 -12.09 -14.43 -38.13
CA PHE A 465 -12.13 -15.32 -39.28
C PHE A 465 -13.27 -16.35 -39.24
N ILE A 466 -13.88 -16.59 -38.08
CA ILE A 466 -15.08 -17.44 -37.93
C ILE A 466 -16.32 -16.53 -37.90
N THR A 467 -16.32 -15.53 -37.05
CA THR A 467 -17.43 -14.55 -36.92
C THR A 467 -16.87 -13.25 -36.40
N GLN A 468 -17.25 -12.14 -37.02
CA GLN A 468 -16.79 -10.80 -36.66
C GLN A 468 -17.11 -10.49 -35.19
N GLY A 469 -16.11 -10.07 -34.41
CA GLY A 469 -16.22 -9.75 -32.99
C GLY A 469 -16.14 -10.98 -32.08
N LEU A 470 -15.99 -12.19 -32.61
CA LEU A 470 -15.78 -13.39 -31.79
C LEU A 470 -14.38 -13.39 -31.20
N LYS A 471 -14.28 -13.56 -29.88
CA LYS A 471 -13.02 -13.61 -29.15
C LYS A 471 -13.01 -14.76 -28.14
N PHE A 472 -11.93 -15.52 -28.16
CA PHE A 472 -11.66 -16.51 -27.11
C PHE A 472 -10.75 -15.90 -26.05
N VAL A 473 -11.10 -16.09 -24.78
CA VAL A 473 -10.29 -15.66 -23.62
C VAL A 473 -10.16 -16.84 -22.65
N GLY A 474 -8.94 -17.27 -22.42
CA GLY A 474 -8.61 -18.31 -21.43
C GLY A 474 -7.64 -17.75 -20.40
N THR A 475 -7.88 -18.05 -19.11
CA THR A 475 -6.98 -17.68 -18.02
C THR A 475 -6.62 -18.91 -17.22
N PHE A 476 -5.31 -19.10 -16.98
CA PHE A 476 -4.75 -20.09 -16.05
C PHE A 476 -4.05 -19.33 -14.92
N ALA A 477 -4.33 -19.73 -13.68
CA ALA A 477 -3.67 -19.17 -12.50
C ALA A 477 -3.15 -20.29 -11.59
N PHE A 478 -1.98 -20.06 -11.03
CA PHE A 478 -1.35 -20.97 -10.07
C PHE A 478 -0.63 -20.16 -9.00
N ASP A 479 -1.04 -20.35 -7.75
CA ASP A 479 -0.49 -19.64 -6.59
C ASP A 479 0.14 -20.66 -5.63
N THR A 480 1.29 -20.29 -5.04
CA THR A 480 1.95 -21.06 -3.98
C THR A 480 2.06 -20.21 -2.72
N TYR A 481 1.86 -20.86 -1.59
CA TYR A 481 2.08 -20.26 -0.28
C TYR A 481 2.93 -21.19 0.58
N ASN A 482 3.93 -20.62 1.21
CA ASN A 482 4.81 -21.35 2.13
C ASN A 482 5.04 -20.51 3.37
N GLU A 483 4.86 -21.12 4.55
CA GLU A 483 5.12 -20.48 5.83
C GLU A 483 6.03 -21.37 6.65
N ASN A 484 7.02 -20.76 7.30
CA ASN A 484 7.91 -21.41 8.24
C ASN A 484 7.92 -20.59 9.54
N GLU A 485 7.56 -21.24 10.63
CA GLU A 485 7.60 -20.65 11.97
C GLU A 485 8.69 -21.31 12.81
N ILE A 486 9.56 -20.52 13.38
CA ILE A 486 10.54 -20.96 14.39
C ILE A 486 10.19 -20.28 15.71
N LYS A 487 9.76 -21.08 16.68
CA LYS A 487 9.47 -20.62 18.02
C LYS A 487 10.49 -21.16 19.00
N ARG A 488 11.17 -20.28 19.71
CA ARG A 488 12.10 -20.63 20.78
C ARG A 488 11.55 -20.11 22.11
N ILE A 489 11.10 -21.04 22.96
CA ILE A 489 10.48 -20.72 24.25
C ILE A 489 11.54 -20.84 25.34
N LYS A 490 11.50 -19.87 26.24
CA LYS A 490 12.25 -19.86 27.49
C LYS A 490 11.27 -19.70 28.64
N THR A 491 11.46 -20.47 29.70
CA THR A 491 10.68 -20.37 30.94
C THR A 491 11.65 -20.05 32.06
N PRO A 492 11.86 -18.77 32.38
CA PRO A 492 12.71 -18.35 33.48
C PRO A 492 12.11 -18.74 34.82
N GLU A 493 12.97 -18.87 35.78
CA GLU A 493 12.60 -19.00 37.20
C GLU A 493 11.99 -17.70 37.71
N LEU A 494 10.96 -17.81 38.54
CA LEU A 494 10.20 -16.69 39.11
C LEU A 494 10.11 -16.85 40.60
N TRP A 495 10.09 -15.75 41.31
CA TRP A 495 10.11 -15.69 42.77
C TRP A 495 8.95 -14.84 43.28
N GLU A 496 8.49 -15.13 44.46
CA GLU A 496 7.45 -14.39 45.15
C GLU A 496 7.96 -13.97 46.53
N ALA A 497 7.78 -12.68 46.89
CA ALA A 497 8.10 -12.17 48.19
C ALA A 497 6.93 -12.43 49.12
N GLU A 498 7.23 -13.00 50.31
CA GLU A 498 6.25 -13.23 51.37
C GLU A 498 6.45 -12.22 52.51
N LYS A 499 5.32 -11.76 53.06
CA LYS A 499 5.32 -10.98 54.31
C LYS A 499 5.43 -11.98 55.50
N TYR A 500 6.40 -11.82 56.34
CA TYR A 500 6.50 -12.50 57.61
C TYR A 500 5.91 -11.65 58.72
#